data_c957f559a8e4b21eeb82d89288d3a252
#
_entry.id   c957f559a8e4b21eeb82d89288d3a252
#
_cell.length_a   1.000
_cell.length_b   1.000
_cell.length_c   1.000
_cell.angle_alpha   90.00
_cell.angle_beta   90.00
_cell.angle_gamma   90.00
#
_symmetry.space_group_name_H-M   'P 1'
#
loop_
_entity.id
_entity.type
_entity.pdbx_description
1 polymer ?
#
loop_
_entity_poly.entity_id
_entity_poly.type
_entity_poly.pdbx_seq_one_letter_code
_entity_poly.pdbx_strand_id
1 'polypeptide(L)'
;MDILVVDGYNIIGAWDTLEKLRDIDMSQARDRLIELMAEYQAYSGDRVIVVFDAYEVYGLESKLKQHRVEVIYTKEKETADECIEKLIKKLKNVQNQVYVATSDYAEQRTIFSQGALRKSARELYIEIQNMDQDISQRLETRQKVTPKSKIVLDDQIMAVFEKWRRGERKK
;
A
#
# COMPACT_ATOMS: atom_id res chain seq x y z
N MET A 1 16.40 -6.54 -3.30
CA MET A 1 14.99 -6.33 -2.96
C MET A 1 14.89 -5.14 -2.03
N ASP A 2 14.05 -4.19 -2.34
CA ASP A 2 13.90 -3.01 -1.51
C ASP A 2 12.84 -3.25 -0.42
N ILE A 3 13.14 -2.76 0.77
CA ILE A 3 12.26 -2.88 1.93
C ILE A 3 11.99 -1.47 2.46
N LEU A 4 10.73 -1.10 2.52
CA LEU A 4 10.28 0.17 3.09
C LEU A 4 9.73 -0.07 4.50
N VAL A 5 10.36 0.53 5.49
CA VAL A 5 9.87 0.59 6.87
C VAL A 5 9.24 1.96 7.09
N VAL A 6 8.00 1.99 7.53
CA VAL A 6 7.21 3.22 7.69
C VAL A 6 6.96 3.48 9.16
N ASP A 7 7.37 4.64 9.66
CA ASP A 7 6.97 5.14 10.97
C ASP A 7 5.52 5.66 10.88
N GLY A 8 4.57 4.82 11.29
CA GLY A 8 3.15 5.02 11.00
C GLY A 8 2.58 6.32 11.54
N TYR A 9 2.77 6.61 12.83
CA TYR A 9 2.21 7.84 13.42
C TYR A 9 2.92 9.11 12.95
N ASN A 10 4.19 9.00 12.64
CA ASN A 10 4.94 10.10 12.08
C ASN A 10 4.42 10.49 10.68
N ILE A 11 4.16 9.51 9.83
CA ILE A 11 3.57 9.73 8.51
C ILE A 11 2.13 10.23 8.62
N ILE A 12 1.31 9.68 9.52
CA ILE A 12 -0.05 10.17 9.77
C ILE A 12 -0.04 11.66 10.15
N GLY A 13 0.88 12.08 11.02
CA GLY A 13 1.01 13.47 11.42
C GLY A 13 1.57 14.40 10.33
N ALA A 14 2.27 13.87 9.35
CA ALA A 14 2.90 14.63 8.26
C ALA A 14 1.99 14.83 7.03
N TRP A 15 1.00 13.98 6.83
CA TRP A 15 0.08 14.06 5.68
C TRP A 15 -1.26 14.66 6.09
N ASP A 16 -1.65 15.77 5.48
CA ASP A 16 -2.88 16.51 5.81
C ASP A 16 -4.14 15.64 5.79
N THR A 17 -4.26 14.74 4.82
CA THR A 17 -5.41 13.86 4.70
C THR A 17 -5.51 12.87 5.85
N LEU A 18 -4.39 12.32 6.30
CA LEU A 18 -4.33 11.38 7.42
C LEU A 18 -4.42 12.11 8.77
N GLU A 19 -3.84 13.29 8.87
CA GLU A 19 -3.96 14.14 10.06
C GLU A 19 -5.43 14.50 10.34
N LYS A 20 -6.19 14.86 9.33
CA LYS A 20 -7.63 15.12 9.44
C LYS A 20 -8.43 13.89 9.87
N LEU A 21 -8.09 12.71 9.36
CA LEU A 21 -8.71 11.45 9.81
C LEU A 21 -8.35 11.15 11.25
N ARG A 22 -7.10 11.40 11.68
CA ARG A 22 -6.64 11.23 13.06
C ARG A 22 -7.47 12.07 14.03
N ASP A 23 -7.78 13.32 13.66
CA ASP A 23 -8.57 14.24 14.48
C ASP A 23 -10.01 13.76 14.68
N ILE A 24 -10.53 12.92 13.78
CA ILE A 24 -11.83 12.27 13.91
C ILE A 24 -11.69 10.95 14.68
N ASP A 25 -10.84 10.06 14.21
CA ASP A 25 -10.57 8.74 14.79
C ASP A 25 -9.21 8.23 14.33
N MET A 26 -8.30 8.00 15.28
CA MET A 26 -6.96 7.49 15.01
C MET A 26 -7.00 6.11 14.33
N SER A 27 -7.97 5.28 14.65
CA SER A 27 -8.15 3.96 14.01
C SER A 27 -8.38 4.08 12.50
N GLN A 28 -9.18 5.05 12.07
CA GLN A 28 -9.41 5.32 10.64
C GLN A 28 -8.14 5.81 9.94
N ALA A 29 -7.36 6.65 10.61
CA ALA A 29 -6.09 7.12 10.06
C ALA A 29 -5.09 5.97 9.88
N ARG A 30 -5.00 5.05 10.85
CA ARG A 30 -4.16 3.85 10.73
C ARG A 30 -4.61 2.95 9.58
N ASP A 31 -5.89 2.66 9.51
CA ASP A 31 -6.46 1.81 8.47
C ASP A 31 -6.20 2.39 7.08
N ARG A 32 -6.39 3.71 6.93
CA ARG A 32 -6.13 4.38 5.65
C ARG A 32 -4.66 4.35 5.26
N LEU A 33 -3.74 4.55 6.21
CA LEU A 33 -2.31 4.43 5.93
C LEU A 33 -1.95 3.01 5.49
N ILE A 34 -2.47 2.00 6.16
CA ILE A 34 -2.23 0.59 5.81
C ILE A 34 -2.74 0.27 4.40
N GLU A 35 -3.92 0.75 4.03
CA GLU A 35 -4.46 0.61 2.66
C GLU A 35 -3.53 1.24 1.63
N LEU A 36 -3.09 2.48 1.85
CA LEU A 36 -2.16 3.18 0.95
C LEU A 36 -0.82 2.43 0.81
N MET A 37 -0.33 1.88 1.91
CA MET A 37 0.91 1.10 1.89
C MET A 37 0.74 -0.25 1.19
N ALA A 38 -0.44 -0.87 1.28
CA ALA A 38 -0.75 -2.09 0.55
C ALA A 38 -0.82 -1.84 -0.97
N GLU A 39 -1.42 -0.74 -1.38
CA GLU A 39 -1.46 -0.31 -2.79
C GLU A 39 -0.03 0.00 -3.30
N TYR A 40 0.75 0.73 -2.51
CA TYR A 40 2.15 1.03 -2.84
C TYR A 40 2.99 -0.24 -2.97
N GLN A 41 2.88 -1.18 -2.04
CA GLN A 41 3.57 -2.47 -2.11
C GLN A 41 3.21 -3.25 -3.38
N ALA A 42 1.93 -3.28 -3.73
CA ALA A 42 1.46 -3.97 -4.93
C ALA A 42 1.98 -3.32 -6.23
N TYR A 43 2.13 -2.00 -6.22
CA TYR A 43 2.61 -1.24 -7.38
C TYR A 43 4.13 -1.30 -7.53
N SER A 44 4.89 -1.04 -6.46
CA SER A 44 6.35 -0.97 -6.47
C SER A 44 7.02 -2.34 -6.54
N GLY A 45 6.38 -3.35 -5.96
CA GLY A 45 6.98 -4.67 -5.73
C GLY A 45 7.90 -4.73 -4.51
N ASP A 46 8.02 -3.63 -3.75
CA ASP A 46 8.81 -3.56 -2.54
C ASP A 46 8.08 -4.25 -1.38
N ARG A 47 8.84 -4.73 -0.41
CA ARG A 47 8.27 -5.19 0.85
C ARG A 47 8.02 -3.99 1.77
N VAL A 48 6.82 -3.84 2.27
CA VAL A 48 6.45 -2.73 3.16
C VAL A 48 6.13 -3.24 4.56
N ILE A 49 6.71 -2.57 5.56
CA ILE A 49 6.48 -2.82 6.99
C ILE A 49 6.07 -1.51 7.64
N VAL A 50 4.89 -1.47 8.24
CA VAL A 50 4.41 -0.29 8.98
C VAL A 50 4.58 -0.54 10.48
N VAL A 51 5.21 0.38 11.18
CA VAL A 51 5.44 0.31 12.63
C VAL A 51 4.60 1.36 13.33
N PHE A 52 3.82 0.93 14.29
CA PHE A 52 3.03 1.80 15.18
C PHE A 52 3.50 1.66 16.62
N ASP A 53 3.64 2.78 17.31
CA ASP A 53 3.91 2.79 18.74
C ASP A 53 2.69 2.29 19.54
N ALA A 54 2.91 1.34 20.43
CA ALA A 54 1.84 0.73 21.22
C ALA A 54 1.19 1.69 22.21
N TYR A 55 1.87 2.77 22.59
CA TYR A 55 1.31 3.78 23.54
C TYR A 55 0.03 4.43 23.04
N GLU A 56 -0.15 4.50 21.73
CA GLU A 56 -1.34 5.10 21.12
C GLU A 56 -2.41 4.08 20.72
N VAL A 57 -2.20 2.81 21.06
CA VAL A 57 -3.08 1.72 20.66
C VAL A 57 -3.73 1.07 21.87
N TYR A 58 -4.84 1.64 22.32
CA TYR A 58 -5.68 0.99 23.33
C TYR A 58 -6.58 -0.06 22.67
N GLY A 59 -6.40 -1.34 23.03
CA GLY A 59 -7.34 -2.41 22.71
C GLY A 59 -7.28 -2.98 21.30
N LEU A 60 -6.19 -2.81 20.54
CA LEU A 60 -6.00 -3.45 19.25
C LEU A 60 -5.37 -4.83 19.38
N GLU A 61 -6.22 -5.84 19.52
CA GLU A 61 -5.82 -7.21 19.19
C GLU A 61 -5.71 -7.36 17.66
N SER A 62 -4.52 -7.66 17.21
CA SER A 62 -4.10 -8.46 16.02
C SER A 62 -5.10 -8.76 14.87
N LYS A 63 -5.97 -7.87 14.46
CA LYS A 63 -6.88 -8.13 13.33
C LYS A 63 -6.36 -7.69 11.95
N LEU A 64 -5.07 -7.42 11.79
CA LEU A 64 -4.53 -6.77 10.60
C LEU A 64 -3.91 -7.72 9.56
N LYS A 65 -4.40 -8.93 9.44
CA LYS A 65 -4.08 -9.82 8.31
C LYS A 65 -4.90 -9.56 7.03
N GLN A 66 -5.68 -8.48 6.97
CA GLN A 66 -6.53 -8.21 5.78
C GLN A 66 -5.76 -7.60 4.60
N HIS A 67 -4.63 -6.98 4.85
CA HIS A 67 -3.76 -6.43 3.82
C HIS A 67 -2.42 -7.17 3.82
N ARG A 68 -1.81 -7.35 2.65
CA ARG A 68 -0.53 -8.06 2.49
C ARG A 68 0.67 -7.33 3.09
N VAL A 69 0.47 -6.16 3.69
CA VAL A 69 1.48 -5.35 4.37
C VAL A 69 1.70 -5.88 5.78
N GLU A 70 2.95 -5.95 6.19
CA GLU A 70 3.30 -6.28 7.56
C GLU A 70 3.06 -5.06 8.46
N VAL A 71 2.29 -5.25 9.52
CA VAL A 71 2.04 -4.22 10.53
C VAL A 71 2.58 -4.70 11.86
N ILE A 72 3.44 -3.89 12.48
CA ILE A 72 4.07 -4.17 13.76
C ILE A 72 3.63 -3.12 14.77
N TYR A 73 3.09 -3.58 15.88
CA TYR A 73 2.88 -2.74 17.06
C TYR A 73 4.04 -2.98 18.03
N THR A 74 4.66 -1.90 18.52
CA THR A 74 5.77 -2.01 19.46
C THR A 74 5.30 -2.62 20.77
N LYS A 75 6.24 -3.20 21.51
CA LYS A 75 5.97 -3.73 22.85
C LYS A 75 5.74 -2.56 23.83
N GLU A 76 5.07 -2.85 24.94
CA GLU A 76 5.00 -1.91 26.07
C GLU A 76 6.41 -1.48 26.43
N LYS A 77 6.66 -0.16 26.55
CA LYS A 77 7.97 0.48 26.81
C LYS A 77 8.98 0.46 25.63
N GLU A 78 8.60 0.01 24.45
CA GLU A 78 9.42 0.12 23.25
C GLU A 78 8.86 1.22 22.36
N THR A 79 9.70 2.16 21.92
CA THR A 79 9.31 3.19 20.96
C THR A 79 9.34 2.67 19.54
N ALA A 80 8.64 3.36 18.61
CA ALA A 80 8.71 3.05 17.18
C ALA A 80 10.17 3.13 16.69
N ASP A 81 10.94 4.13 17.12
CA ASP A 81 12.34 4.31 16.74
C ASP A 81 13.21 3.12 17.13
N GLU A 82 13.09 2.63 18.37
CA GLU A 82 13.82 1.45 18.83
C GLU A 82 13.44 0.18 18.05
N CYS A 83 12.17 0.04 17.72
CA CYS A 83 11.67 -1.06 16.89
C CYS A 83 12.24 -0.98 15.47
N ILE A 84 12.23 0.20 14.86
CA ILE A 84 12.78 0.46 13.51
C ILE A 84 14.29 0.17 13.49
N GLU A 85 15.04 0.59 14.48
CA GLU A 85 16.49 0.28 14.58
C GLU A 85 16.75 -1.24 14.60
N LYS A 86 15.97 -1.97 15.38
CA LYS A 86 16.08 -3.45 15.45
C LYS A 86 15.73 -4.10 14.11
N LEU A 87 14.70 -3.58 13.43
CA LEU A 87 14.29 -4.05 12.12
C LEU A 87 15.39 -3.81 11.07
N ILE A 88 16.00 -2.64 11.04
CA ILE A 88 17.09 -2.32 10.12
C ILE A 88 18.23 -3.33 10.31
N LYS A 89 18.67 -3.58 11.54
CA LYS A 89 19.74 -4.54 11.85
C LYS A 89 19.41 -5.96 11.40
N LYS A 90 18.13 -6.36 11.52
CA LYS A 90 17.66 -7.69 11.15
C LYS A 90 17.50 -7.85 9.63
N LEU A 91 17.02 -6.83 8.95
CA LEU A 91 16.64 -6.86 7.53
C LEU A 91 17.80 -6.54 6.60
N LYS A 92 18.79 -5.80 7.10
CA LYS A 92 19.96 -5.41 6.32
C LYS A 92 20.80 -6.64 5.95
N ASN A 93 20.97 -6.85 4.66
CA ASN A 93 21.93 -7.79 4.11
C ASN A 93 22.41 -7.30 2.74
N VAL A 94 23.33 -8.04 2.11
CA VAL A 94 23.92 -7.66 0.81
C VAL A 94 22.87 -7.55 -0.31
N GLN A 95 21.74 -8.22 -0.18
CA GLN A 95 20.70 -8.28 -1.20
C GLN A 95 19.53 -7.31 -0.97
N ASN A 96 19.42 -6.76 0.24
CA ASN A 96 18.31 -5.91 0.63
C ASN A 96 18.78 -4.47 0.89
N GLN A 97 18.13 -3.51 0.25
CA GLN A 97 18.24 -2.11 0.62
C GLN A 97 17.05 -1.75 1.52
N VAL A 98 17.32 -1.20 2.68
CA VAL A 98 16.29 -0.78 3.63
C VAL A 98 16.12 0.74 3.55
N TYR A 99 14.88 1.18 3.36
CA TYR A 99 14.46 2.57 3.44
C TYR A 99 13.57 2.76 4.66
N VAL A 100 13.71 3.89 5.33
CA VAL A 100 12.84 4.28 6.45
C VAL A 100 12.10 5.56 6.09
N ALA A 101 10.78 5.49 6.06
CA ALA A 101 9.91 6.65 5.84
C ALA A 101 9.58 7.31 7.17
N THR A 102 10.13 8.50 7.38
CA THR A 102 9.89 9.35 8.55
C THR A 102 10.04 10.83 8.20
N SER A 103 9.29 11.69 8.85
CA SER A 103 9.48 13.15 8.77
C SER A 103 10.53 13.67 9.75
N ASP A 104 11.00 12.85 10.68
CA ASP A 104 11.95 13.27 11.71
C ASP A 104 13.39 13.28 11.18
N TYR A 105 13.98 14.49 11.12
CA TYR A 105 15.37 14.67 10.74
C TYR A 105 16.36 14.17 11.80
N ALA A 106 15.96 14.15 13.08
CA ALA A 106 16.85 13.69 14.14
C ALA A 106 17.19 12.20 14.00
N GLU A 107 16.26 11.40 13.49
CA GLU A 107 16.47 9.98 13.23
C GLU A 107 17.38 9.68 12.03
N GLN A 108 17.55 10.64 11.12
CA GLN A 108 18.30 10.42 9.88
C GLN A 108 19.73 9.92 10.15
N ARG A 109 20.38 10.47 11.18
CA ARG A 109 21.74 10.08 11.54
C ARG A 109 21.82 8.63 12.00
N THR A 110 20.86 8.21 12.81
CA THR A 110 20.74 6.84 13.31
C THR A 110 20.44 5.87 12.14
N ILE A 111 19.50 6.23 11.27
CA ILE A 111 19.14 5.45 10.09
C ILE A 111 20.36 5.22 9.19
N PHE A 112 21.12 6.26 8.86
CA PHE A 112 22.32 6.14 8.03
C PHE A 112 23.44 5.33 8.71
N SER A 113 23.65 5.53 10.02
CA SER A 113 24.68 4.77 10.76
C SER A 113 24.38 3.26 10.78
N GLN A 114 23.11 2.89 10.68
CA GLN A 114 22.67 1.50 10.59
C GLN A 114 22.73 0.94 9.15
N GLY A 115 23.01 1.79 8.14
CA GLY A 115 23.11 1.42 6.74
C GLY A 115 21.77 1.35 6.01
N ALA A 116 20.73 1.98 6.53
CA ALA A 116 19.47 2.24 5.84
C ALA A 116 19.47 3.65 5.23
N LEU A 117 18.57 3.90 4.31
CA LEU A 117 18.33 5.21 3.71
C LEU A 117 17.04 5.81 4.24
N ARG A 118 17.01 7.11 4.41
CA ARG A 118 15.79 7.82 4.79
C ARG A 118 14.98 8.19 3.56
N LYS A 119 13.68 7.95 3.62
CA LYS A 119 12.69 8.51 2.70
C LYS A 119 11.84 9.51 3.48
N SER A 120 11.78 10.78 3.07
CA SER A 120 10.95 11.76 3.76
C SER A 120 9.46 11.46 3.58
N ALA A 121 8.62 11.93 4.50
CA ALA A 121 7.17 11.81 4.36
C ALA A 121 6.67 12.45 3.07
N ARG A 122 7.29 13.56 2.65
CA ARG A 122 6.95 14.25 1.40
C ARG A 122 7.33 13.42 0.17
N GLU A 123 8.51 12.82 0.15
CA GLU A 123 8.96 11.96 -0.96
C GLU A 123 8.03 10.77 -1.13
N LEU A 124 7.67 10.11 -0.04
CA LEU A 124 6.72 8.99 -0.07
C LEU A 124 5.34 9.44 -0.55
N TYR A 125 4.87 10.61 -0.13
CA TYR A 125 3.60 11.17 -0.58
C TYR A 125 3.58 11.43 -2.09
N ILE A 126 4.65 12.01 -2.63
CA ILE A 126 4.80 12.26 -4.07
C ILE A 126 4.82 10.94 -4.86
N GLU A 127 5.51 9.92 -4.36
CA GLU A 127 5.53 8.60 -5.00
C GLU A 127 4.13 7.97 -5.05
N ILE A 128 3.34 8.11 -3.99
CA ILE A 128 1.95 7.61 -3.96
C ILE A 128 1.06 8.38 -4.94
N GLN A 129 1.19 9.71 -5.01
CA GLN A 129 0.44 10.49 -5.99
C GLN A 129 0.79 10.13 -7.43
N ASN A 130 2.07 9.92 -7.72
CA ASN A 130 2.52 9.48 -9.03
C ASN A 130 2.00 8.08 -9.37
N MET A 131 1.97 7.18 -8.40
CA MET A 131 1.37 5.85 -8.54
C MET A 131 -0.11 5.95 -8.94
N ASP A 132 -0.90 6.77 -8.24
CA ASP A 132 -2.32 6.95 -8.52
C ASP A 132 -2.56 7.51 -9.93
N GLN A 133 -1.74 8.46 -10.36
CA GLN A 133 -1.80 9.01 -11.71
C GLN A 133 -1.44 7.96 -12.77
N ASP A 134 -0.40 7.18 -12.56
CA ASP A 134 0.03 6.13 -13.49
C ASP A 134 -1.04 5.02 -13.62
N ILE A 135 -1.62 4.59 -12.52
CA ILE A 135 -2.72 3.63 -12.52
C ILE A 135 -3.93 4.17 -13.28
N SER A 136 -4.31 5.43 -13.04
CA SER A 136 -5.44 6.07 -13.73
C SER A 136 -5.21 6.15 -15.24
N GLN A 137 -4.02 6.55 -15.68
CA GLN A 137 -3.66 6.62 -17.09
C GLN A 137 -3.68 5.23 -17.77
N ARG A 138 -3.18 4.21 -17.09
CA ARG A 138 -3.21 2.83 -17.60
C ARG A 138 -4.63 2.31 -17.75
N LEU A 139 -5.52 2.63 -16.82
CA LEU A 139 -6.94 2.25 -16.90
C LEU A 139 -7.62 2.95 -18.07
N GLU A 140 -7.42 4.25 -18.26
CA GLU A 140 -7.96 4.99 -19.41
C GLU A 140 -7.46 4.44 -20.75
N THR A 141 -6.16 4.13 -20.85
CA THR A 141 -5.57 3.56 -22.06
C THR A 141 -6.17 2.18 -22.36
N ARG A 142 -6.37 1.34 -21.35
CA ARG A 142 -7.02 0.03 -21.52
C ARG A 142 -8.47 0.16 -21.98
N GLN A 143 -9.22 1.12 -21.46
CA GLN A 143 -10.60 1.38 -21.90
C GLN A 143 -10.67 1.86 -23.36
N LYS A 144 -9.66 2.59 -23.84
CA LYS A 144 -9.56 3.05 -25.24
C LYS A 144 -9.11 1.94 -26.18
N VAL A 145 -8.31 0.99 -25.71
CA VAL A 145 -7.70 -0.09 -26.50
C VAL A 145 -8.56 -1.38 -26.48
N THR A 146 -9.45 -1.57 -25.52
CA THR A 146 -10.45 -2.63 -25.62
C THR A 146 -11.32 -2.30 -26.84
N PRO A 147 -11.18 -3.01 -27.98
CA PRO A 147 -12.15 -2.89 -29.02
C PRO A 147 -13.48 -3.26 -28.35
N LYS A 148 -14.45 -2.36 -28.41
CA LYS A 148 -15.82 -2.81 -28.32
C LYS A 148 -15.93 -3.82 -29.47
N SER A 149 -15.73 -5.08 -29.19
CA SER A 149 -16.08 -6.13 -30.11
C SER A 149 -17.60 -6.04 -30.22
N LYS A 150 -18.05 -5.14 -31.08
CA LYS A 150 -19.29 -5.37 -31.76
C LYS A 150 -19.01 -6.64 -32.54
N ILE A 151 -19.25 -7.77 -31.91
CA ILE A 151 -19.58 -8.97 -32.66
C ILE A 151 -20.82 -8.53 -33.40
N VAL A 152 -20.63 -8.12 -34.65
CA VAL A 152 -21.73 -7.97 -35.58
C VAL A 152 -22.15 -9.40 -35.81
N LEU A 153 -23.06 -9.87 -34.97
CA LEU A 153 -23.73 -11.14 -35.18
C LEU A 153 -24.60 -10.92 -36.40
N ASP A 154 -24.17 -11.52 -37.51
CA ASP A 154 -25.02 -11.65 -38.70
C ASP A 154 -26.39 -12.20 -38.28
N ASP A 155 -27.46 -11.70 -38.86
CA ASP A 155 -28.84 -12.11 -38.53
C ASP A 155 -29.02 -13.64 -38.60
N GLN A 156 -28.26 -14.34 -39.46
CA GLN A 156 -28.23 -15.79 -39.53
C GLN A 156 -27.64 -16.45 -38.29
N ILE A 157 -26.60 -15.86 -37.71
CA ILE A 157 -25.97 -16.35 -36.48
C ILE A 157 -26.88 -16.08 -35.28
N MET A 158 -27.53 -14.92 -35.23
CA MET A 158 -28.54 -14.61 -34.23
C MET A 158 -29.68 -15.58 -34.22
N ALA A 159 -30.19 -15.98 -35.41
CA ALA A 159 -31.25 -16.97 -35.55
C ALA A 159 -30.82 -18.35 -35.03
N VAL A 160 -29.56 -18.76 -35.23
CA VAL A 160 -29.01 -20.02 -34.69
C VAL A 160 -28.94 -19.99 -33.18
N PHE A 161 -28.46 -18.91 -32.58
CA PHE A 161 -28.41 -18.77 -31.12
C PHE A 161 -29.80 -18.71 -30.48
N GLU A 162 -30.79 -18.10 -31.14
CA GLU A 162 -32.19 -18.11 -30.69
C GLU A 162 -32.79 -19.51 -30.70
N LYS A 163 -32.53 -20.30 -31.74
CA LYS A 163 -32.97 -21.70 -31.79
C LYS A 163 -32.34 -22.53 -30.67
N TRP A 164 -31.05 -22.36 -30.40
CA TRP A 164 -30.39 -23.04 -29.28
C TRP A 164 -30.97 -22.66 -27.93
N ARG A 165 -31.29 -21.41 -27.74
CA ARG A 165 -31.93 -20.92 -26.50
C ARG A 165 -33.31 -21.54 -26.30
N ARG A 166 -34.07 -21.80 -27.38
CA ARG A 166 -35.39 -22.43 -27.33
C ARG A 166 -35.33 -23.96 -27.22
N GLY A 167 -34.13 -24.56 -27.20
CA GLY A 167 -33.98 -26.01 -27.06
C GLY A 167 -34.33 -26.83 -28.30
N GLU A 168 -34.52 -26.19 -29.43
CA GLU A 168 -34.77 -26.86 -30.69
C GLU A 168 -33.48 -27.47 -31.24
N ARG A 169 -33.20 -28.73 -30.88
CA ARG A 169 -32.14 -29.52 -31.52
C ARG A 169 -32.65 -29.99 -32.90
N LYS A 170 -31.90 -29.73 -33.96
CA LYS A 170 -32.11 -30.43 -35.24
C LYS A 170 -31.99 -31.91 -34.98
N LYS A 171 -33.04 -32.64 -35.34
CA LYS A 171 -32.94 -34.07 -35.53
C LYS A 171 -32.08 -34.35 -36.75
#